data_9f65db5496f39aa71a1abb239a67283d
#
_entry.id   9f65db5496f39aa71a1abb239a67283d
#
_cell.length_a   1.000
_cell.length_b   1.000
_cell.length_c   1.000
_cell.angle_alpha   90.00
_cell.angle_beta   90.00
_cell.angle_gamma   90.00
#
_symmetry.space_group_name_H-M   'P 1'
#
loop_
_entity.id
_entity.type
_entity.pdbx_description
1 polymer ?
#
loop_
_entity_poly.entity_id
_entity_poly.type
_entity_poly.pdbx_seq_one_letter_code
_entity_poly.pdbx_strand_id
1 'polypeptide(L)'
;MTSLTASDAAARLREQFGVEPTVEGALVIVPLALEQWQPAARFARATLGCAYFSFLTAVDWKEQGFEVLCRVENLDARVAVFMRTRLAPGADRCPTLTAVWRGADWMERECWDMFGVRFEGHPDHRRILLGEDWEGHPLRKDYAVDTPHAPYR
;
A
#
# COMPACT_ATOMS: atom_id res chain seq x y z
N MET A 1 20.79 -11.78 -21.91
CA MET A 1 20.09 -10.72 -21.16
C MET A 1 20.29 -10.97 -19.67
N THR A 2 20.84 -10.02 -18.98
CA THR A 2 21.05 -10.13 -17.51
C THR A 2 19.68 -9.97 -16.83
N SER A 3 19.25 -10.98 -16.07
CA SER A 3 18.02 -10.91 -15.28
C SER A 3 18.14 -9.79 -14.26
N LEU A 4 17.04 -9.05 -14.00
CA LEU A 4 16.97 -8.03 -12.96
C LEU A 4 17.29 -8.66 -11.59
N THR A 5 18.23 -8.07 -10.85
CA THR A 5 18.50 -8.45 -9.46
C THR A 5 17.86 -7.46 -8.48
N ALA A 6 17.75 -7.86 -7.20
CA ALA A 6 17.26 -6.95 -6.16
C ALA A 6 18.17 -5.72 -6.00
N SER A 7 19.49 -5.91 -6.15
CA SER A 7 20.44 -4.80 -6.12
C SER A 7 20.28 -3.84 -7.29
N ASP A 8 20.02 -4.35 -8.50
CA ASP A 8 19.72 -3.51 -9.68
C ASP A 8 18.42 -2.73 -9.49
N ALA A 9 17.39 -3.38 -8.98
CA ALA A 9 16.11 -2.73 -8.68
C ALA A 9 16.28 -1.61 -7.66
N ALA A 10 17.02 -1.86 -6.58
CA ALA A 10 17.32 -0.85 -5.56
C ALA A 10 18.12 0.33 -6.13
N ALA A 11 19.14 0.06 -6.95
CA ALA A 11 19.95 1.10 -7.60
C ALA A 11 19.08 1.99 -8.50
N ARG A 12 18.21 1.40 -9.33
CA ARG A 12 17.30 2.14 -10.21
C ARG A 12 16.27 2.98 -9.43
N LEU A 13 15.74 2.45 -8.33
CA LEU A 13 14.83 3.20 -7.46
C LEU A 13 15.53 4.39 -6.78
N ARG A 14 16.78 4.18 -6.32
CA ARG A 14 17.59 5.26 -5.74
C ARG A 14 17.86 6.36 -6.77
N GLU A 15 18.29 5.98 -7.97
CA GLU A 15 18.58 6.92 -9.05
C GLU A 15 17.34 7.73 -9.46
N GLN A 16 16.19 7.05 -9.58
CA GLN A 16 14.96 7.68 -10.08
C GLN A 16 14.28 8.58 -9.04
N PHE A 17 14.29 8.19 -7.76
CA PHE A 17 13.50 8.86 -6.72
C PHE A 17 14.32 9.50 -5.61
N GLY A 18 15.64 9.37 -5.60
CA GLY A 18 16.49 9.91 -4.54
C GLY A 18 16.23 9.27 -3.17
N VAL A 19 15.71 8.04 -3.14
CA VAL A 19 15.40 7.28 -1.92
C VAL A 19 16.53 6.34 -1.56
N GLU A 20 16.51 5.81 -0.33
CA GLU A 20 17.47 4.81 0.14
C GLU A 20 16.80 3.46 0.38
N PRO A 21 16.69 2.60 -0.65
CA PRO A 21 16.14 1.27 -0.50
C PRO A 21 17.05 0.36 0.33
N THR A 22 16.43 -0.56 1.07
CA THR A 22 17.14 -1.66 1.76
C THR A 22 16.91 -2.96 0.99
N VAL A 23 17.96 -3.76 0.82
CA VAL A 23 17.86 -5.06 0.15
C VAL A 23 18.02 -6.18 1.16
N GLU A 24 17.03 -7.07 1.20
CA GLU A 24 17.01 -8.27 2.04
C GLU A 24 16.75 -9.49 1.16
N GLY A 25 17.84 -10.15 0.73
CA GLY A 25 17.75 -11.25 -0.24
C GLY A 25 17.15 -10.79 -1.58
N ALA A 26 15.98 -11.30 -1.92
CA ALA A 26 15.24 -10.93 -3.14
C ALA A 26 14.25 -9.78 -2.93
N LEU A 27 14.15 -9.26 -1.73
CA LEU A 27 13.22 -8.19 -1.35
C LEU A 27 13.93 -6.83 -1.34
N VAL A 28 13.32 -5.85 -1.97
CA VAL A 28 13.73 -4.44 -1.96
C VAL A 28 12.68 -3.65 -1.17
N ILE A 29 13.06 -3.12 -0.03
CA ILE A 29 12.20 -2.26 0.80
C ILE A 29 12.50 -0.82 0.45
N VAL A 30 11.50 -0.08 -0.01
CA VAL A 30 11.67 1.30 -0.45
C VAL A 30 10.74 2.25 0.31
N PRO A 31 11.32 3.15 1.15
CA PRO A 31 10.57 4.21 1.77
C PRO A 31 10.31 5.33 0.76
N LEU A 32 9.07 5.78 0.66
CA LEU A 32 8.64 6.80 -0.31
C LEU A 32 7.93 7.94 0.42
N ALA A 33 8.15 9.16 -0.04
CA ALA A 33 7.26 10.26 0.28
C ALA A 33 5.89 10.04 -0.40
N LEU A 34 4.83 10.63 0.12
CA LEU A 34 3.47 10.39 -0.39
C LEU A 34 3.32 10.78 -1.87
N GLU A 35 3.95 11.88 -2.28
CA GLU A 35 3.97 12.34 -3.67
C GLU A 35 4.71 11.39 -4.62
N GLN A 36 5.60 10.54 -4.09
CA GLN A 36 6.33 9.54 -4.87
C GLN A 36 5.56 8.21 -5.02
N TRP A 37 4.47 8.02 -4.27
CA TRP A 37 3.74 6.75 -4.17
C TRP A 37 3.27 6.21 -5.53
N GLN A 38 2.47 6.98 -6.27
CA GLN A 38 2.03 6.57 -7.60
C GLN A 38 3.15 6.54 -8.65
N PRO A 39 4.05 7.54 -8.74
CA PRO A 39 5.17 7.47 -9.66
C PRO A 39 6.05 6.24 -9.45
N ALA A 40 6.36 5.87 -8.20
CA ALA A 40 7.14 4.68 -7.88
C ALA A 40 6.39 3.38 -8.24
N ALA A 41 5.09 3.34 -8.04
CA ALA A 41 4.25 2.21 -8.44
C ALA A 41 4.29 1.99 -9.97
N ARG A 42 4.14 3.06 -10.74
CA ARG A 42 4.25 2.99 -12.22
C ARG A 42 5.64 2.55 -12.66
N PHE A 43 6.67 3.06 -12.01
CA PHE A 43 8.05 2.67 -12.29
C PHE A 43 8.30 1.19 -11.95
N ALA A 44 7.83 0.71 -10.80
CA ALA A 44 7.94 -0.68 -10.41
C ALA A 44 7.29 -1.61 -11.45
N ARG A 45 6.09 -1.26 -11.94
CA ARG A 45 5.42 -2.04 -12.97
C ARG A 45 6.08 -1.96 -14.33
N ALA A 46 6.36 -0.77 -14.83
CA ALA A 46 6.80 -0.55 -16.22
C ALA A 46 8.30 -0.83 -16.41
N THR A 47 9.13 -0.43 -15.43
CA THR A 47 10.61 -0.46 -15.56
C THR A 47 11.21 -1.67 -14.87
N LEU A 48 10.69 -2.04 -13.67
CA LEU A 48 11.18 -3.20 -12.94
C LEU A 48 10.41 -4.49 -13.28
N GLY A 49 9.34 -4.41 -14.08
CA GLY A 49 8.56 -5.56 -14.50
C GLY A 49 7.75 -6.21 -13.37
N CYS A 50 7.43 -5.48 -12.30
CA CYS A 50 6.63 -5.98 -11.19
C CYS A 50 5.15 -6.06 -11.59
N ALA A 51 4.78 -7.07 -12.37
CA ALA A 51 3.42 -7.26 -12.84
C ALA A 51 2.49 -7.88 -11.80
N TYR A 52 3.03 -8.66 -10.87
CA TYR A 52 2.27 -9.33 -9.82
C TYR A 52 2.06 -8.41 -8.62
N PHE A 53 0.79 -8.17 -8.30
CA PHE A 53 0.38 -7.41 -7.12
C PHE A 53 0.10 -8.39 -5.98
N SER A 54 0.95 -8.38 -4.95
CA SER A 54 0.84 -9.32 -3.83
C SER A 54 -0.17 -8.86 -2.80
N PHE A 55 0.06 -7.69 -2.21
CA PHE A 55 -0.90 -7.09 -1.25
C PHE A 55 -0.69 -5.59 -1.07
N LEU A 56 -1.72 -4.95 -0.52
CA LEU A 56 -1.67 -3.60 0.03
C LEU A 56 -2.40 -3.60 1.37
N THR A 57 -1.82 -2.94 2.36
CA THR A 57 -2.43 -2.78 3.69
C THR A 57 -1.96 -1.50 4.35
N ALA A 58 -2.42 -1.24 5.56
CA ALA A 58 -1.99 -0.12 6.37
C ALA A 58 -1.54 -0.58 7.76
N VAL A 59 -0.78 0.26 8.43
CA VAL A 59 -0.42 0.12 9.84
C VAL A 59 -0.78 1.41 10.56
N ASP A 60 -1.44 1.28 11.68
CA ASP A 60 -1.74 2.40 12.58
C ASP A 60 -0.61 2.54 13.62
N TRP A 61 0.14 3.62 13.51
CA TRP A 61 1.23 3.98 14.43
C TRP A 61 0.78 4.97 15.52
N LYS A 62 -0.53 5.01 15.81
CA LYS A 62 -1.14 5.93 16.81
C LYS A 62 -0.85 7.40 16.47
N GLU A 63 -0.22 8.11 17.38
CA GLU A 63 0.10 9.54 17.22
C GLU A 63 1.04 9.83 16.04
N GLN A 64 1.75 8.83 15.53
CA GLN A 64 2.64 8.97 14.38
C GLN A 64 1.91 8.86 13.02
N GLY A 65 0.62 8.59 13.05
CA GLY A 65 -0.21 8.45 11.84
C GLY A 65 -0.19 7.05 11.23
N PHE A 66 -0.74 6.94 10.03
CA PHE A 66 -0.79 5.68 9.28
C PHE A 66 0.44 5.50 8.40
N GLU A 67 0.75 4.25 8.12
CA GLU A 67 1.69 3.86 7.08
C GLU A 67 0.98 2.94 6.11
N VAL A 68 1.06 3.23 4.82
CA VAL A 68 0.52 2.37 3.75
C VAL A 68 1.66 1.55 3.17
N LEU A 69 1.41 0.26 3.03
CA LEU A 69 2.37 -0.75 2.59
C LEU A 69 1.83 -1.45 1.34
N CYS A 70 2.70 -1.68 0.36
CA CYS A 70 2.35 -2.41 -0.86
C CYS A 70 3.51 -3.30 -1.29
N ARG A 71 3.23 -4.57 -1.55
CA ARG A 71 4.20 -5.52 -2.09
C ARG A 71 3.82 -5.91 -3.51
N VAL A 72 4.77 -5.79 -4.42
CA VAL A 72 4.64 -6.17 -5.83
C VAL A 72 5.85 -6.99 -6.26
N GLU A 73 5.70 -7.84 -7.27
CA GLU A 73 6.76 -8.79 -7.64
C GLU A 73 6.96 -8.89 -9.16
N ASN A 74 8.22 -9.00 -9.54
CA ASN A 74 8.62 -9.53 -10.83
C ASN A 74 8.89 -11.03 -10.64
N LEU A 75 7.95 -11.88 -11.05
CA LEU A 75 8.01 -13.31 -10.84
C LEU A 75 9.12 -13.98 -11.68
N ASP A 76 9.38 -13.47 -12.89
CA ASP A 76 10.41 -14.00 -13.77
C ASP A 76 11.82 -13.75 -13.21
N ALA A 77 12.04 -12.56 -12.71
CA ALA A 77 13.32 -12.19 -12.08
C ALA A 77 13.41 -12.63 -10.60
N ARG A 78 12.30 -13.08 -10.00
CA ARG A 78 12.19 -13.41 -8.57
C ARG A 78 12.60 -12.27 -7.65
N VAL A 79 12.19 -11.04 -8.00
CA VAL A 79 12.45 -9.83 -7.22
C VAL A 79 11.14 -9.28 -6.70
N ALA A 80 11.07 -9.01 -5.41
CA ALA A 80 9.94 -8.33 -4.78
C ALA A 80 10.31 -6.89 -4.41
N VAL A 81 9.38 -5.97 -4.60
CA VAL A 81 9.49 -4.58 -4.17
C VAL A 81 8.41 -4.30 -3.13
N PHE A 82 8.85 -3.88 -1.95
CA PHE A 82 8.00 -3.52 -0.83
C PHE A 82 8.02 -2.00 -0.66
N MET A 83 7.01 -1.35 -1.21
CA MET A 83 6.83 0.10 -1.10
C MET A 83 6.14 0.44 0.21
N ARG A 84 6.61 1.49 0.87
CA ARG A 84 6.01 2.00 2.09
C ARG A 84 5.99 3.52 2.09
N THR A 85 4.87 4.10 2.53
CA THR A 85 4.73 5.55 2.69
C THR A 85 4.05 5.88 4.00
N ARG A 86 4.59 6.88 4.71
CA ARG A 86 4.00 7.43 5.92
C ARG A 86 3.04 8.56 5.58
N LEU A 87 1.84 8.50 6.14
CA LEU A 87 0.95 9.65 6.15
C LEU A 87 1.29 10.54 7.34
N ALA A 88 1.17 11.85 7.16
CA ALA A 88 1.36 12.78 8.27
C ALA A 88 0.36 12.48 9.41
N PRO A 89 0.71 12.76 10.68
CA PRO A 89 -0.22 12.60 11.78
C PRO A 89 -1.55 13.31 11.52
N GLY A 90 -2.66 12.58 11.69
CA GLY A 90 -4.01 13.07 11.39
C GLY A 90 -4.41 13.01 9.91
N ALA A 91 -3.49 12.70 8.99
CA ALA A 91 -3.83 12.48 7.58
C ALA A 91 -4.36 11.06 7.36
N ASP A 92 -5.35 10.95 6.47
CA ASP A 92 -6.06 9.71 6.17
C ASP A 92 -6.21 9.46 4.66
N ARG A 93 -5.37 10.09 3.83
CA ARG A 93 -5.49 10.03 2.37
C ARG A 93 -4.21 9.53 1.72
N CYS A 94 -4.37 8.63 0.75
CA CYS A 94 -3.29 8.08 -0.06
C CYS A 94 -3.76 7.98 -1.51
N PRO A 95 -2.92 8.28 -2.51
CA PRO A 95 -3.31 8.11 -3.90
C PRO A 95 -3.56 6.63 -4.24
N THR A 96 -4.60 6.36 -5.04
CA THR A 96 -4.92 5.00 -5.48
C THR A 96 -3.85 4.41 -6.40
N LEU A 97 -3.67 3.09 -6.33
CA LEU A 97 -2.86 2.30 -7.25
C LEU A 97 -3.69 1.50 -8.26
N THR A 98 -5.01 1.68 -8.28
CA THR A 98 -5.93 0.91 -9.14
C THR A 98 -5.65 1.07 -10.64
N ALA A 99 -5.14 2.23 -11.07
CA ALA A 99 -4.72 2.46 -12.46
C ALA A 99 -3.43 1.71 -12.82
N VAL A 100 -2.64 1.27 -11.83
CA VAL A 100 -1.41 0.52 -12.03
C VAL A 100 -1.67 -0.99 -11.94
N TRP A 101 -2.38 -1.43 -10.89
CA TRP A 101 -2.76 -2.83 -10.70
C TRP A 101 -4.24 -2.93 -10.31
N ARG A 102 -5.00 -3.72 -11.04
CA ARG A 102 -6.41 -3.96 -10.71
C ARG A 102 -6.60 -4.61 -9.34
N GLY A 103 -5.63 -5.42 -8.91
CA GLY A 103 -5.65 -6.06 -7.59
C GLY A 103 -5.63 -5.09 -6.42
N ALA A 104 -5.23 -3.84 -6.63
CA ALA A 104 -5.28 -2.81 -5.61
C ALA A 104 -6.70 -2.43 -5.19
N ASP A 105 -7.69 -2.56 -6.08
CA ASP A 105 -9.08 -2.14 -5.85
C ASP A 105 -9.62 -2.68 -4.52
N TRP A 106 -9.68 -3.97 -4.35
CA TRP A 106 -10.28 -4.59 -3.16
C TRP A 106 -9.43 -4.38 -1.90
N MET A 107 -8.12 -4.36 -2.02
CA MET A 107 -7.23 -4.16 -0.88
C MET A 107 -7.22 -2.71 -0.39
N GLU A 108 -7.38 -1.75 -1.29
CA GLU A 108 -7.60 -0.35 -0.92
C GLU A 108 -8.97 -0.16 -0.24
N ARG A 109 -10.01 -0.83 -0.71
CA ARG A 109 -11.31 -0.84 -0.04
C ARG A 109 -11.24 -1.47 1.34
N GLU A 110 -10.48 -2.55 1.50
CA GLU A 110 -10.22 -3.16 2.82
C GLU A 110 -9.51 -2.17 3.76
N CYS A 111 -8.47 -1.48 3.28
CA CYS A 111 -7.80 -0.44 4.07
C CYS A 111 -8.75 0.69 4.49
N TRP A 112 -9.62 1.12 3.59
CA TRP A 112 -10.65 2.08 3.93
C TRP A 112 -11.58 1.54 5.01
N ASP A 113 -12.07 0.33 4.82
CA ASP A 113 -13.01 -0.31 5.72
C ASP A 113 -12.44 -0.48 7.14
N MET A 114 -11.21 -0.97 7.24
CA MET A 114 -10.57 -1.32 8.50
C MET A 114 -9.87 -0.15 9.20
N PHE A 115 -9.25 0.76 8.45
CA PHE A 115 -8.43 1.86 9.00
C PHE A 115 -8.99 3.26 8.72
N GLY A 116 -9.91 3.39 7.76
CA GLY A 116 -10.40 4.69 7.32
C GLY A 116 -9.42 5.47 6.45
N VAL A 117 -8.41 4.82 5.87
CA VAL A 117 -7.52 5.44 4.89
C VAL A 117 -8.23 5.54 3.56
N ARG A 118 -8.48 6.75 3.09
CA ARG A 118 -9.14 7.03 1.82
C ARG A 118 -8.15 7.04 0.68
N PHE A 119 -8.45 6.28 -0.38
CA PHE A 119 -7.62 6.22 -1.58
C PHE A 119 -8.17 7.17 -2.66
N GLU A 120 -7.49 8.27 -2.88
CA GLU A 120 -7.90 9.29 -3.85
C GLU A 120 -7.78 8.76 -5.28
N GLY A 121 -8.87 8.95 -6.05
CA GLY A 121 -8.97 8.43 -7.42
C GLY A 121 -9.44 6.98 -7.53
N HIS A 122 -9.77 6.32 -6.43
CA HIS A 122 -10.35 4.98 -6.45
C HIS A 122 -11.70 4.98 -7.18
N PRO A 123 -11.96 4.02 -8.10
CA PRO A 123 -13.16 4.03 -8.94
C PRO A 123 -14.44 3.67 -8.20
N ASP A 124 -14.35 2.93 -7.07
CA ASP A 124 -15.51 2.44 -6.31
C ASP A 124 -15.17 2.30 -4.83
N HIS A 125 -15.09 3.44 -4.14
CA HIS A 125 -14.60 3.53 -2.77
C HIS A 125 -15.69 3.23 -1.74
N ARG A 126 -16.16 1.96 -1.71
CA ARG A 126 -17.16 1.45 -0.78
C ARG A 126 -16.55 0.47 0.22
N ARG A 127 -17.27 0.23 1.33
CA ARG A 127 -16.93 -0.87 2.24
C ARG A 127 -16.98 -2.22 1.52
N ILE A 128 -16.18 -3.18 1.97
CA ILE A 128 -16.06 -4.51 1.35
C ILE A 128 -16.27 -5.64 2.36
N LEU A 129 -15.72 -5.53 3.55
CA LEU A 129 -15.80 -6.57 4.59
C LEU A 129 -16.96 -6.33 5.56
N LEU A 130 -17.27 -5.07 5.82
CA LEU A 130 -18.34 -4.66 6.72
C LEU A 130 -19.56 -4.14 5.94
N GLY A 131 -20.72 -4.17 6.58
CA GLY A 131 -21.93 -3.55 6.02
C GLY A 131 -21.77 -2.04 5.82
N GLU A 132 -22.50 -1.48 4.87
CA GLU A 132 -22.42 -0.04 4.55
C GLU A 132 -22.88 0.84 5.71
N ASP A 133 -23.70 0.30 6.60
CA ASP A 133 -24.22 0.93 7.81
C ASP A 133 -23.29 0.80 9.03
N TRP A 134 -22.14 0.13 8.87
CA TRP A 134 -21.18 -0.02 9.97
C TRP A 134 -20.52 1.32 10.30
N GLU A 135 -20.46 1.62 11.60
CA GLU A 135 -19.82 2.82 12.13
C GLU A 135 -18.38 2.55 12.57
N GLY A 136 -17.46 3.40 12.12
CA GLY A 136 -16.07 3.35 12.49
C GLY A 136 -15.22 2.39 11.66
N HIS A 137 -13.96 2.24 12.08
CA HIS A 137 -12.91 1.48 11.41
C HIS A 137 -12.21 0.57 12.42
N PRO A 138 -12.54 -0.74 12.43
CA PRO A 138 -12.23 -1.63 13.56
C PRO A 138 -10.73 -1.90 13.81
N LEU A 139 -9.86 -1.71 12.81
CA LEU A 139 -8.41 -1.93 12.99
C LEU A 139 -7.65 -0.68 13.43
N ARG A 140 -8.32 0.45 13.59
CA ARG A 140 -7.72 1.61 14.28
C ARG A 140 -7.48 1.26 15.75
N LYS A 141 -6.34 1.69 16.27
CA LYS A 141 -5.96 1.43 17.67
C LYS A 141 -6.76 2.27 18.68
N ASP A 142 -7.45 3.31 18.21
CA ASP A 142 -8.40 4.10 19.01
C ASP A 142 -9.85 3.57 18.94
N TYR A 143 -10.10 2.50 18.16
CA TYR A 143 -11.43 1.88 18.09
C TYR A 143 -11.68 1.02 19.33
N ALA A 144 -12.81 1.27 20.01
CA ALA A 144 -13.20 0.51 21.19
C ALA A 144 -13.68 -0.90 20.80
N VAL A 145 -12.99 -1.93 21.28
CA VAL A 145 -13.28 -3.34 20.96
C VAL A 145 -14.58 -3.85 21.57
N ASP A 146 -15.11 -3.17 22.57
CA ASP A 146 -16.35 -3.46 23.27
C ASP A 146 -17.54 -2.60 22.79
N THR A 147 -17.41 -1.93 21.63
CA THR A 147 -18.48 -1.12 21.03
C THR A 147 -19.70 -2.01 20.76
N PRO A 148 -20.88 -1.69 21.34
CA PRO A 148 -22.09 -2.48 21.10
C PRO A 148 -22.53 -2.35 19.63
N HIS A 149 -22.83 -3.47 18.99
CA HIS A 149 -23.39 -3.53 17.66
C HIS A 149 -24.80 -4.13 17.72
N ALA A 150 -25.66 -3.73 16.80
CA ALA A 150 -26.97 -4.35 16.66
C ALA A 150 -26.81 -5.85 16.39
N PRO A 151 -27.61 -6.72 17.04
CA PRO A 151 -27.51 -8.15 16.79
C PRO A 151 -27.82 -8.45 15.32
N TYR A 152 -27.09 -9.42 14.77
CA TYR A 152 -27.37 -9.95 13.43
C TYR A 152 -28.84 -10.35 13.31
N ARG A 153 -29.51 -9.82 12.28
CA ARG A 153 -30.88 -10.20 11.91
C ARG A 153 -30.86 -11.24 10.81
#